data_0c342aa102b51b093c598a07fb6bff1c
#
_entry.id   0c342aa102b51b093c598a07fb6bff1c
#
_cell.length_a   1.000
_cell.length_b   1.000
_cell.length_c   1.000
_cell.angle_alpha   90.00
_cell.angle_beta   90.00
_cell.angle_gamma   90.00
#
_symmetry.space_group_name_H-M   'P 1'
#
loop_
_entity.id
_entity.type
_entity.pdbx_description
1 polymer ?
#
loop_
_entity_poly.entity_id
_entity_poly.type
_entity_poly.pdbx_seq_one_letter_code
_entity_poly.pdbx_strand_id
1 'polypeptide(L)'
;LDQMDTDHLFEEEKSDTPARKAPEPVPKKEPVHSETEFLLDKSIRCPVCDNVFRTRMVKTGRVKRMEPDFDLRPRFQYIDTNKYDVSSCPQCGYTAMNRYFTHLSTGQVKMIEEGVCHKFKGQKQPKEEPMEPYSYEKAIERYKLALYNTLVKKGKNSEKAYECLKISWLYRGWIEEL
;
A
#
# COMPACT_ATOMS: atom_id res chain seq x y z
N LEU A 1 -52.19 45.07 -60.13
CA LEU A 1 -52.62 45.48 -58.78
C LEU A 1 -51.82 44.70 -57.81
N ASP A 2 -50.81 45.24 -57.50
CA ASP A 2 -50.01 45.79 -56.41
C ASP A 2 -49.47 44.70 -55.45
N GLN A 3 -48.20 44.51 -55.67
CA GLN A 3 -47.29 43.86 -54.79
C GLN A 3 -47.19 44.69 -53.49
N MET A 4 -47.70 44.17 -52.39
CA MET A 4 -47.38 44.66 -51.06
C MET A 4 -46.13 43.98 -50.60
N ASP A 5 -45.10 44.80 -50.51
CA ASP A 5 -43.80 44.44 -50.00
C ASP A 5 -43.88 44.23 -48.47
N THR A 6 -43.72 42.98 -48.00
CA THR A 6 -43.84 42.62 -46.57
C THR A 6 -42.50 42.38 -45.90
N ASP A 7 -41.42 42.84 -46.52
CA ASP A 7 -40.04 42.53 -46.02
C ASP A 7 -39.57 43.36 -44.85
N HIS A 8 -40.36 44.26 -44.26
CA HIS A 8 -39.99 45.11 -43.18
C HIS A 8 -40.71 44.80 -41.84
N LEU A 9 -41.42 43.68 -41.73
CA LEU A 9 -42.22 43.41 -40.50
C LEU A 9 -41.53 42.55 -39.44
N PHE A 10 -40.29 42.13 -39.63
CA PHE A 10 -39.53 41.35 -38.64
C PHE A 10 -38.09 41.85 -38.46
N GLU A 11 -37.92 43.14 -38.13
CA GLU A 11 -36.69 43.58 -37.44
C GLU A 11 -36.77 43.23 -35.96
N GLU A 12 -36.20 42.08 -35.61
CA GLU A 12 -35.96 41.74 -34.22
C GLU A 12 -34.92 42.70 -33.63
N GLU A 13 -35.37 43.51 -32.69
CA GLU A 13 -34.47 44.27 -31.83
C GLU A 13 -33.51 43.31 -31.09
N LYS A 14 -32.23 43.32 -31.48
CA LYS A 14 -31.14 42.68 -30.74
C LYS A 14 -30.96 43.43 -29.42
N SER A 15 -31.61 42.93 -28.36
CA SER A 15 -31.27 43.33 -26.99
C SER A 15 -29.87 42.83 -26.67
N ASP A 16 -28.89 43.74 -26.58
CA ASP A 16 -27.57 43.52 -26.00
C ASP A 16 -27.72 43.25 -24.49
N THR A 17 -27.95 42.01 -24.13
CA THR A 17 -27.81 41.56 -22.75
C THR A 17 -26.40 40.97 -22.64
N PRO A 18 -25.49 41.53 -21.80
CA PRO A 18 -24.16 40.95 -21.63
C PRO A 18 -24.30 39.54 -21.08
N ALA A 19 -23.81 38.57 -21.83
CA ALA A 19 -23.76 37.18 -21.44
C ALA A 19 -23.05 37.06 -20.07
N ARG A 20 -23.80 36.72 -19.02
CA ARG A 20 -23.26 36.33 -17.74
C ARG A 20 -22.38 35.13 -17.97
N LYS A 21 -21.04 35.31 -17.88
CA LYS A 21 -20.08 34.23 -17.83
C LYS A 21 -20.49 33.28 -16.71
N ALA A 22 -20.77 32.03 -17.05
CA ALA A 22 -20.95 30.97 -16.06
C ALA A 22 -19.74 30.95 -15.13
N PRO A 23 -19.94 30.80 -13.80
CA PRO A 23 -18.80 30.70 -12.89
C PRO A 23 -17.96 29.50 -13.28
N GLU A 24 -16.67 29.71 -13.47
CA GLU A 24 -15.70 28.64 -13.71
C GLU A 24 -15.83 27.62 -12.57
N PRO A 25 -15.83 26.31 -12.87
CA PRO A 25 -15.92 25.30 -11.83
C PRO A 25 -14.72 25.44 -10.89
N VAL A 26 -15.00 25.85 -9.66
CA VAL A 26 -14.00 25.90 -8.58
C VAL A 26 -13.37 24.51 -8.50
N PRO A 27 -12.03 24.37 -8.60
CA PRO A 27 -11.39 23.07 -8.49
C PRO A 27 -11.79 22.45 -7.16
N LYS A 28 -12.56 21.37 -7.21
CA LYS A 28 -12.88 20.58 -6.00
C LYS A 28 -11.55 20.10 -5.46
N LYS A 29 -11.13 20.60 -4.30
CA LYS A 29 -9.98 20.04 -3.58
C LYS A 29 -10.25 18.54 -3.42
N GLU A 30 -9.42 17.71 -4.02
CA GLU A 30 -9.51 16.27 -3.83
C GLU A 30 -9.39 16.00 -2.33
N PRO A 31 -10.24 15.11 -1.77
CA PRO A 31 -10.17 14.78 -0.36
C PRO A 31 -8.77 14.21 -0.07
N VAL A 32 -8.11 14.75 0.95
CA VAL A 32 -6.82 14.26 1.41
C VAL A 32 -7.06 12.88 2.03
N HIS A 33 -6.74 11.82 1.27
CA HIS A 33 -6.85 10.45 1.76
C HIS A 33 -5.65 10.11 2.65
N SER A 34 -5.93 9.60 3.84
CA SER A 34 -4.90 9.04 4.71
C SER A 34 -4.65 7.57 4.36
N GLU A 35 -3.39 7.16 4.36
CA GLU A 35 -2.99 5.76 4.12
C GLU A 35 -3.72 4.77 5.07
N THR A 36 -4.07 5.22 6.29
CA THR A 36 -4.82 4.43 7.29
C THR A 36 -6.19 3.95 6.82
N GLU A 37 -6.84 4.67 5.91
CA GLU A 37 -8.15 4.28 5.37
C GLU A 37 -8.11 2.96 4.60
N PHE A 38 -6.96 2.65 4.02
CA PHE A 38 -6.70 1.47 3.20
C PHE A 38 -6.13 0.29 3.99
N LEU A 39 -5.92 0.46 5.30
CA LEU A 39 -5.28 -0.52 6.17
C LEU A 39 -6.26 -1.14 7.15
N LEU A 40 -6.00 -2.39 7.49
CA LEU A 40 -6.69 -3.13 8.55
C LEU A 40 -5.68 -3.86 9.43
N ASP A 41 -6.00 -4.03 10.70
CA ASP A 41 -5.26 -4.88 11.61
C ASP A 41 -5.87 -6.29 11.59
N LYS A 42 -5.04 -7.27 11.27
CA LYS A 42 -5.44 -8.67 11.21
C LYS A 42 -4.66 -9.47 12.26
N SER A 43 -5.36 -10.27 13.04
CA SER A 43 -4.72 -11.22 13.95
C SER A 43 -4.29 -12.46 13.18
N ILE A 44 -3.03 -12.83 13.32
CA ILE A 44 -2.45 -14.04 12.73
C ILE A 44 -1.68 -14.84 13.78
N ARG A 45 -1.58 -16.16 13.56
CA ARG A 45 -0.80 -17.07 14.41
C ARG A 45 0.58 -17.27 13.82
N CYS A 46 1.61 -17.16 14.66
CA CYS A 46 2.97 -17.45 14.27
C CYS A 46 3.17 -18.98 14.13
N PRO A 47 3.69 -19.48 13.01
CA PRO A 47 3.91 -20.91 12.80
C PRO A 47 5.14 -21.45 13.58
N VAL A 48 5.92 -20.57 14.21
CA VAL A 48 7.13 -20.94 14.96
C VAL A 48 6.87 -21.04 16.46
N CYS A 49 6.18 -20.05 17.04
CA CYS A 49 5.97 -19.98 18.52
C CYS A 49 4.50 -19.99 18.93
N ASP A 50 3.57 -20.22 17.99
CA ASP A 50 2.12 -20.23 18.19
C ASP A 50 1.50 -18.94 18.77
N ASN A 51 2.30 -17.90 18.98
CA ASN A 51 1.79 -16.62 19.44
C ASN A 51 0.82 -16.01 18.44
N VAL A 52 -0.31 -15.48 18.93
CA VAL A 52 -1.27 -14.73 18.12
C VAL A 52 -0.97 -13.25 18.27
N PHE A 53 -0.73 -12.58 17.16
CA PHE A 53 -0.36 -11.16 17.14
C PHE A 53 -1.09 -10.43 16.03
N ARG A 54 -1.16 -9.10 16.15
CA ARG A 54 -1.75 -8.24 15.12
C ARG A 54 -0.68 -7.84 14.10
N THR A 55 -1.06 -7.88 12.82
CA THR A 55 -0.25 -7.34 11.74
C THR A 55 -1.09 -6.43 10.87
N ARG A 56 -0.45 -5.39 10.33
CA ARG A 56 -1.10 -4.45 9.43
C ARG A 56 -1.14 -5.02 8.02
N MET A 57 -2.32 -5.01 7.42
CA MET A 57 -2.57 -5.48 6.05
C MET A 57 -3.36 -4.48 5.24
N VAL A 58 -3.26 -4.57 3.92
CA VAL A 58 -4.00 -3.73 2.98
C VAL A 58 -5.40 -4.28 2.75
N LYS A 59 -6.41 -3.40 2.77
CA LYS A 59 -7.79 -3.71 2.34
C LYS A 59 -7.84 -3.79 0.82
N THR A 60 -7.61 -4.96 0.26
CA THR A 60 -7.49 -5.18 -1.20
C THR A 60 -8.70 -4.68 -2.01
N GLY A 61 -9.90 -4.71 -1.42
CA GLY A 61 -11.13 -4.22 -2.07
C GLY A 61 -11.28 -2.69 -2.08
N ARG A 62 -10.41 -1.94 -1.38
CA ARG A 62 -10.48 -0.47 -1.31
C ARG A 62 -9.37 0.24 -2.08
N VAL A 63 -8.29 -0.46 -2.39
CA VAL A 63 -7.16 0.13 -3.12
C VAL A 63 -7.44 0.13 -4.62
N LYS A 64 -7.23 1.28 -5.26
CA LYS A 64 -7.34 1.41 -6.70
C LYS A 64 -5.98 1.18 -7.33
N ARG A 65 -5.89 0.13 -8.16
CA ARG A 65 -4.67 -0.18 -8.89
C ARG A 65 -4.45 0.84 -9.99
N MET A 66 -3.22 1.28 -10.12
CA MET A 66 -2.72 2.13 -11.19
C MET A 66 -1.86 1.31 -12.16
N GLU A 67 -1.41 1.94 -13.23
CA GLU A 67 -0.44 1.32 -14.13
C GLU A 67 0.87 1.05 -13.38
N PRO A 68 1.42 -0.18 -13.49
CA PRO A 68 2.67 -0.52 -12.82
C PRO A 68 3.86 0.20 -13.46
N ASP A 69 4.95 0.32 -12.71
CA ASP A 69 6.21 0.80 -13.26
C ASP A 69 6.75 -0.17 -14.32
N PHE A 70 7.72 0.28 -15.11
CA PHE A 70 8.31 -0.50 -16.18
C PHE A 70 8.91 -1.86 -15.71
N ASP A 71 9.39 -1.92 -14.46
CA ASP A 71 9.89 -3.14 -13.81
C ASP A 71 8.80 -3.92 -13.05
N LEU A 72 7.53 -3.67 -13.38
CA LEU A 72 6.35 -4.32 -12.80
C LEU A 72 6.12 -4.02 -11.32
N ARG A 73 6.75 -2.98 -10.75
CA ARG A 73 6.39 -2.51 -9.42
C ARG A 73 4.91 -2.13 -9.40
N PRO A 74 4.09 -2.76 -8.54
CA PRO A 74 2.67 -2.42 -8.46
C PRO A 74 2.49 -1.01 -7.89
N ARG A 75 1.64 -0.23 -8.54
CA ARG A 75 1.25 1.11 -8.09
C ARG A 75 -0.21 1.11 -7.67
N PHE A 76 -0.50 1.79 -6.58
CA PHE A 76 -1.86 2.02 -6.09
C PHE A 76 -2.04 3.49 -5.72
N GLN A 77 -3.27 3.97 -5.83
CA GLN A 77 -3.60 5.33 -5.47
C GLN A 77 -3.57 5.48 -3.94
N TYR A 78 -2.89 6.51 -3.45
CA TYR A 78 -2.78 6.91 -2.03
C TYR A 78 -2.03 5.96 -1.10
N ILE A 79 -1.50 4.83 -1.57
CA ILE A 79 -0.79 3.86 -0.72
C ILE A 79 0.27 3.09 -1.50
N ASP A 80 1.44 2.88 -0.92
CA ASP A 80 2.38 1.86 -1.40
C ASP A 80 2.16 0.55 -0.66
N THR A 81 1.47 -0.38 -1.32
CA THR A 81 1.11 -1.69 -0.73
C THR A 81 2.33 -2.55 -0.40
N ASN A 82 3.49 -2.29 -1.02
CA ASN A 82 4.71 -3.03 -0.73
C ASN A 82 5.17 -2.86 0.71
N LYS A 83 4.85 -1.74 1.38
CA LYS A 83 5.18 -1.52 2.79
C LYS A 83 4.54 -2.54 3.75
N TYR A 84 3.46 -3.21 3.33
CA TYR A 84 2.62 -4.06 4.19
C TYR A 84 2.65 -5.55 3.85
N ASP A 85 3.54 -5.98 2.98
CA ASP A 85 3.61 -7.37 2.51
C ASP A 85 4.53 -8.28 3.35
N VAL A 86 4.92 -7.85 4.53
CA VAL A 86 5.75 -8.59 5.48
C VAL A 86 5.09 -8.66 6.84
N SER A 87 4.99 -9.85 7.41
CA SER A 87 4.58 -10.08 8.79
C SER A 87 5.78 -10.43 9.67
N SER A 88 5.78 -9.91 10.90
CA SER A 88 6.86 -10.11 11.87
C SER A 88 6.26 -10.43 13.23
N CYS A 89 6.61 -11.59 13.78
CA CYS A 89 6.15 -12.00 15.10
C CYS A 89 6.88 -11.20 16.19
N PRO A 90 6.18 -10.46 17.04
CA PRO A 90 6.80 -9.64 18.07
C PRO A 90 7.36 -10.47 19.24
N GLN A 91 6.99 -11.75 19.35
CA GLN A 91 7.45 -12.61 20.44
C GLN A 91 8.75 -13.33 20.08
N CYS A 92 8.83 -13.97 18.92
CA CYS A 92 9.99 -14.78 18.54
C CYS A 92 10.88 -14.18 17.45
N GLY A 93 10.45 -13.08 16.83
CA GLY A 93 11.20 -12.41 15.76
C GLY A 93 11.10 -13.06 14.39
N TYR A 94 10.36 -14.16 14.23
CA TYR A 94 10.10 -14.75 12.92
C TYR A 94 9.43 -13.73 12.00
N THR A 95 10.06 -13.48 10.87
CA THR A 95 9.63 -12.49 9.88
C THR A 95 9.70 -13.08 8.49
N ALA A 96 8.63 -12.94 7.73
CA ALA A 96 8.57 -13.38 6.34
C ALA A 96 7.55 -12.57 5.54
N MET A 97 7.66 -12.60 4.22
CA MET A 97 6.60 -12.08 3.36
C MET A 97 5.29 -12.83 3.62
N ASN A 98 4.18 -12.12 3.57
CA ASN A 98 2.84 -12.65 3.89
C ASN A 98 2.52 -13.95 3.13
N ARG A 99 2.91 -14.01 1.86
CA ARG A 99 2.71 -15.20 1.01
C ARG A 99 3.49 -16.45 1.45
N TYR A 100 4.57 -16.28 2.20
CA TYR A 100 5.43 -17.37 2.68
C TYR A 100 5.31 -17.61 4.17
N PHE A 101 4.64 -16.73 4.91
CA PHE A 101 4.64 -16.70 6.37
C PHE A 101 4.22 -18.01 7.02
N THR A 102 3.20 -18.67 6.49
CA THR A 102 2.67 -19.94 7.02
C THR A 102 3.29 -21.19 6.39
N HIS A 103 4.14 -21.03 5.36
CA HIS A 103 4.68 -22.15 4.59
C HIS A 103 6.07 -22.52 5.09
N LEU A 104 6.13 -23.20 6.23
CA LEU A 104 7.36 -23.71 6.85
C LEU A 104 7.32 -25.23 6.99
N SER A 105 8.42 -25.89 6.68
CA SER A 105 8.63 -27.27 7.08
C SER A 105 9.11 -27.36 8.54
N THR A 106 8.96 -28.51 9.18
CA THR A 106 9.44 -28.73 10.56
C THR A 106 10.94 -28.44 10.70
N GLY A 107 11.72 -28.80 9.68
CA GLY A 107 13.17 -28.50 9.68
C GLY A 107 13.47 -27.01 9.62
N GLN A 108 12.68 -26.24 8.85
CA GLN A 108 12.81 -24.78 8.75
C GLN A 108 12.41 -24.10 10.04
N VAL A 109 11.37 -24.58 10.74
CA VAL A 109 10.99 -24.08 12.07
C VAL A 109 12.18 -24.19 13.04
N LYS A 110 12.82 -25.35 13.13
CA LYS A 110 13.99 -25.56 13.99
C LYS A 110 15.15 -24.63 13.65
N MET A 111 15.45 -24.42 12.36
CA MET A 111 16.50 -23.47 11.93
C MET A 111 16.18 -22.04 12.37
N ILE A 112 14.92 -21.62 12.32
CA ILE A 112 14.48 -20.30 12.76
C ILE A 112 14.56 -20.19 14.29
N GLU A 113 14.14 -21.18 15.04
CA GLU A 113 14.26 -21.22 16.49
C GLU A 113 15.70 -21.03 16.92
N GLU A 114 16.65 -21.77 16.33
CA GLU A 114 18.07 -21.70 16.64
C GLU A 114 18.73 -20.39 16.15
N GLY A 115 18.44 -19.98 14.93
CA GLY A 115 19.13 -18.87 14.28
C GLY A 115 18.54 -17.49 14.54
N VAL A 116 17.25 -17.41 14.89
CA VAL A 116 16.50 -16.15 15.07
C VAL A 116 15.97 -16.02 16.50
N CYS A 117 15.15 -16.98 16.95
CA CYS A 117 14.36 -16.82 18.16
C CYS A 117 15.23 -16.70 19.43
N HIS A 118 16.31 -17.46 19.53
CA HIS A 118 17.22 -17.39 20.67
C HIS A 118 17.93 -16.03 20.82
N LYS A 119 18.05 -15.29 19.74
CA LYS A 119 18.71 -13.96 19.72
C LYS A 119 17.72 -12.81 19.85
N PHE A 120 16.44 -13.07 19.64
CA PHE A 120 15.40 -12.05 19.61
C PHE A 120 14.86 -11.77 21.01
N LYS A 121 14.89 -10.49 21.39
CA LYS A 121 14.21 -10.01 22.60
C LYS A 121 12.79 -9.61 22.21
N GLY A 122 11.79 -10.32 22.72
CA GLY A 122 10.38 -10.08 22.43
C GLY A 122 9.97 -8.61 22.59
N GLN A 123 9.05 -8.17 21.77
CA GLN A 123 8.47 -6.84 21.79
C GLN A 123 7.01 -6.92 22.24
N LYS A 124 6.61 -6.02 23.13
CA LYS A 124 5.18 -5.91 23.52
C LYS A 124 4.42 -5.15 22.45
N GLN A 125 3.31 -5.71 21.98
CA GLN A 125 2.36 -4.98 21.15
C GLN A 125 1.30 -4.30 22.03
N PRO A 126 0.95 -3.04 21.77
CA PRO A 126 -0.21 -2.42 22.40
C PRO A 126 -1.47 -3.19 22.01
N LYS A 127 -2.32 -3.52 22.98
CA LYS A 127 -3.51 -4.37 22.74
C LYS A 127 -4.67 -3.62 22.12
N GLU A 128 -4.78 -2.32 22.35
CA GLU A 128 -5.99 -1.54 22.08
C GLU A 128 -5.78 -0.36 21.12
N GLU A 129 -4.53 0.06 20.87
CA GLU A 129 -4.26 1.19 19.98
C GLU A 129 -4.21 0.75 18.51
N PRO A 130 -4.77 1.54 17.58
CA PRO A 130 -4.57 1.33 16.16
C PRO A 130 -3.09 1.36 15.79
N MET A 131 -2.66 0.45 14.94
CA MET A 131 -1.28 0.46 14.46
C MET A 131 -1.09 1.61 13.46
N GLU A 132 -0.02 2.39 13.62
CA GLU A 132 0.33 3.45 12.68
C GLU A 132 0.79 2.91 11.31
N PRO A 133 0.61 3.68 10.22
CA PRO A 133 1.19 3.34 8.93
C PRO A 133 2.70 3.14 9.02
N TYR A 134 3.23 2.23 8.22
CA TYR A 134 4.68 2.03 8.17
C TYR A 134 5.34 3.11 7.31
N SER A 135 6.41 3.74 7.83
CA SER A 135 7.34 4.50 7.01
C SER A 135 8.09 3.56 6.05
N TYR A 136 8.70 4.12 4.99
CA TYR A 136 9.57 3.34 4.11
C TYR A 136 10.75 2.73 4.86
N GLU A 137 11.38 3.47 5.77
CA GLU A 137 12.45 2.98 6.62
C GLU A 137 12.02 1.73 7.40
N LYS A 138 10.88 1.80 8.08
CA LYS A 138 10.33 0.68 8.85
C LYS A 138 10.00 -0.52 7.96
N ALA A 139 9.43 -0.28 6.79
CA ALA A 139 9.13 -1.34 5.83
C ALA A 139 10.41 -2.03 5.33
N ILE A 140 11.44 -1.26 4.98
CA ILE A 140 12.74 -1.78 4.53
C ILE A 140 13.40 -2.62 5.63
N GLU A 141 13.39 -2.18 6.89
CA GLU A 141 13.89 -2.97 8.02
C GLU A 141 13.18 -4.32 8.13
N ARG A 142 11.84 -4.33 8.00
CA ARG A 142 11.05 -5.55 8.05
C ARG A 142 11.41 -6.51 6.91
N TYR A 143 11.63 -6.02 5.70
CA TYR A 143 12.09 -6.85 4.58
C TYR A 143 13.52 -7.37 4.77
N LYS A 144 14.43 -6.57 5.33
CA LYS A 144 15.78 -7.05 5.69
C LYS A 144 15.72 -8.17 6.72
N LEU A 145 14.82 -8.08 7.70
CA LEU A 145 14.57 -9.16 8.65
C LEU A 145 13.95 -10.40 7.98
N ALA A 146 13.02 -10.22 7.05
CA ALA A 146 12.47 -11.32 6.25
C ALA A 146 13.56 -12.04 5.46
N LEU A 147 14.41 -11.29 4.75
CA LEU A 147 15.54 -11.85 4.01
C LEU A 147 16.50 -12.61 4.92
N TYR A 148 16.82 -12.07 6.10
CA TYR A 148 17.63 -12.77 7.09
C TYR A 148 16.99 -14.10 7.52
N ASN A 149 15.70 -14.12 7.83
CA ASN A 149 14.96 -15.34 8.15
C ASN A 149 14.97 -16.34 6.99
N THR A 150 14.82 -15.84 5.74
CA THR A 150 14.86 -16.67 4.53
C THR A 150 16.24 -17.30 4.33
N LEU A 151 17.32 -16.60 4.65
CA LEU A 151 18.66 -17.14 4.63
C LEU A 151 18.85 -18.23 5.73
N VAL A 152 18.42 -17.96 6.96
CA VAL A 152 18.52 -18.89 8.10
C VAL A 152 17.76 -20.18 7.81
N LYS A 153 16.51 -20.11 7.34
CA LYS A 153 15.70 -21.30 7.01
C LYS A 153 16.10 -22.00 5.72
N LYS A 154 17.17 -21.53 5.03
CA LYS A 154 17.61 -22.01 3.72
C LYS A 154 16.48 -22.00 2.67
N GLY A 155 15.72 -20.89 2.65
CA GLY A 155 14.63 -20.67 1.71
C GLY A 155 15.10 -20.68 0.25
N LYS A 156 14.15 -20.81 -0.68
CA LYS A 156 14.43 -20.86 -2.13
C LYS A 156 15.08 -19.58 -2.63
N ASN A 157 15.93 -19.69 -3.64
CA ASN A 157 16.57 -18.52 -4.27
C ASN A 157 15.54 -17.55 -4.87
N SER A 158 14.41 -18.05 -5.37
CA SER A 158 13.29 -17.21 -5.85
C SER A 158 12.68 -16.37 -4.75
N GLU A 159 12.56 -16.88 -3.52
CA GLU A 159 12.09 -16.13 -2.36
C GLU A 159 13.05 -14.99 -2.02
N LYS A 160 14.35 -15.31 -1.92
CA LYS A 160 15.41 -14.33 -1.66
C LYS A 160 15.46 -13.23 -2.73
N ALA A 161 15.40 -13.62 -4.00
CA ALA A 161 15.42 -12.67 -5.12
C ALA A 161 14.20 -11.74 -5.09
N TYR A 162 13.03 -12.27 -4.75
CA TYR A 162 11.81 -11.49 -4.66
C TYR A 162 11.84 -10.49 -3.48
N GLU A 163 12.39 -10.90 -2.34
CA GLU A 163 12.60 -10.00 -1.20
C GLU A 163 13.57 -8.85 -1.56
N CYS A 164 14.67 -9.15 -2.24
CA CYS A 164 15.62 -8.14 -2.73
C CYS A 164 14.96 -7.16 -3.72
N LEU A 165 14.14 -7.67 -4.64
CA LEU A 165 13.39 -6.85 -5.59
C LEU A 165 12.43 -5.91 -4.85
N LYS A 166 11.70 -6.41 -3.87
CA LYS A 166 10.78 -5.61 -3.04
C LYS A 166 11.52 -4.52 -2.24
N ILE A 167 12.68 -4.83 -1.70
CA ILE A 167 13.53 -3.85 -1.01
C ILE A 167 13.95 -2.73 -1.99
N SER A 168 14.34 -3.06 -3.21
CA SER A 168 14.72 -2.07 -4.22
C SER A 168 13.55 -1.15 -4.59
N TRP A 169 12.33 -1.70 -4.71
CA TRP A 169 11.11 -0.93 -4.94
C TRP A 169 10.77 0.01 -3.79
N LEU A 170 10.99 -0.43 -2.53
CA LEU A 170 10.76 0.42 -1.36
C LEU A 170 11.77 1.57 -1.28
N TYR A 171 13.05 1.33 -1.58
CA TYR A 171 14.04 2.42 -1.66
C TYR A 171 13.67 3.45 -2.72
N ARG A 172 13.21 3.01 -3.89
CA ARG A 172 12.74 3.93 -4.93
C ARG A 172 11.51 4.72 -4.48
N GLY A 173 10.53 4.07 -3.84
CA GLY A 173 9.36 4.75 -3.28
C GLY A 173 9.73 5.78 -2.23
N TRP A 174 10.71 5.48 -1.40
CA TRP A 174 11.22 6.42 -0.40
C TRP A 174 11.86 7.65 -1.03
N ILE A 175 12.65 7.48 -2.09
CA ILE A 175 13.24 8.60 -2.84
C ILE A 175 12.15 9.46 -3.50
N GLU A 176 11.06 8.85 -3.97
CA GLU A 176 9.93 9.56 -4.56
C GLU A 176 9.13 10.39 -3.53
N GLU A 177 9.19 10.02 -2.23
CA GLU A 177 8.52 10.74 -1.13
C GLU A 177 9.33 11.94 -0.62
N LEU A 178 10.68 11.96 -0.81
CA LEU A 178 11.58 13.01 -0.37
C LEU A 178 11.53 14.24 -1.29
#